data_b25cf871f2457326b966dfb3d22bd93b
#
_entry.id   b25cf871f2457326b966dfb3d22bd93b
#
_cell.length_a   1.000
_cell.length_b   1.000
_cell.length_c   1.000
_cell.angle_alpha   90.00
_cell.angle_beta   90.00
_cell.angle_gamma   90.00
#
_symmetry.space_group_name_H-M   'P 1'
#
loop_
_entity.id
_entity.type
_entity.pdbx_description
1 polymer ?
#
loop_
_entity_poly.entity_id
_entity_poly.type
_entity_poly.pdbx_seq_one_letter_code
_entity_poly.pdbx_strand_id
1 'polypeptide(L)'
;ILVGHHSEKRHRRLIKKAQDDIRKSIEEDNKSNFYKERAENAENSKVIYSDDPQAIIKLKEKLERLENEKASIKAREHSTWELTNIGATIRETKKRIERLEKLENTEFKEINFENGKVIHNKEINRIQFLFDNIPDEDTRKILKSHGFRWSRYEKAWQRVFNLNCIRATNIIVKEIAEKSKEKEE
;
A
#
# COMPACT_ATOMS: atom_id res chain seq x y z
N ILE A 1 -24.59 -48.42 1.45
CA ILE A 1 -25.56 -48.07 2.52
C ILE A 1 -26.69 -49.07 2.41
N LEU A 2 -27.03 -49.74 3.53
CA LEU A 2 -28.22 -50.58 3.62
C LEU A 2 -29.43 -49.66 3.81
N VAL A 3 -30.23 -49.54 2.76
CA VAL A 3 -31.41 -48.65 2.75
C VAL A 3 -32.50 -49.24 3.68
N GLY A 4 -33.10 -48.42 4.53
CA GLY A 4 -34.09 -48.83 5.52
C GLY A 4 -33.53 -49.43 6.80
N HIS A 5 -32.22 -49.65 6.92
CA HIS A 5 -31.57 -50.11 8.14
C HIS A 5 -31.42 -49.00 9.18
N HIS A 6 -31.51 -49.33 10.47
CA HIS A 6 -31.37 -48.32 11.55
C HIS A 6 -30.08 -47.50 11.49
N SER A 7 -29.01 -48.03 10.90
CA SER A 7 -27.71 -47.31 10.75
C SER A 7 -27.66 -46.39 9.53
N GLU A 8 -28.64 -46.40 8.64
CA GLU A 8 -28.61 -45.62 7.39
C GLU A 8 -28.37 -44.12 7.63
N LYS A 9 -29.07 -43.51 8.59
CA LYS A 9 -28.94 -42.07 8.90
C LYS A 9 -27.52 -41.75 9.34
N ARG A 10 -26.87 -42.62 10.12
CA ARG A 10 -25.49 -42.45 10.58
C ARG A 10 -24.51 -42.54 9.41
N HIS A 11 -24.66 -43.52 8.52
CA HIS A 11 -23.82 -43.69 7.34
C HIS A 11 -23.94 -42.49 6.39
N ARG A 12 -25.14 -41.99 6.12
CA ARG A 12 -25.34 -40.81 5.27
C ARG A 12 -24.67 -39.56 5.86
N ARG A 13 -24.74 -39.35 7.19
CA ARG A 13 -24.03 -38.28 7.86
C ARG A 13 -22.52 -38.37 7.72
N LEU A 14 -21.95 -39.56 7.88
CA LEU A 14 -20.53 -39.82 7.73
C LEU A 14 -20.04 -39.54 6.31
N ILE A 15 -20.79 -40.03 5.30
CA ILE A 15 -20.47 -39.78 3.90
C ILE A 15 -20.52 -38.28 3.61
N LYS A 16 -21.57 -37.58 4.06
CA LYS A 16 -21.68 -36.13 3.89
C LYS A 16 -20.52 -35.41 4.55
N LYS A 17 -20.18 -35.79 5.78
CA LYS A 17 -19.03 -35.19 6.50
C LYS A 17 -17.73 -35.42 5.72
N ALA A 18 -17.46 -36.61 5.25
CA ALA A 18 -16.27 -36.92 4.46
C ALA A 18 -16.22 -36.06 3.17
N GLN A 19 -17.35 -35.93 2.47
CA GLN A 19 -17.44 -35.08 1.27
C GLN A 19 -17.19 -33.58 1.61
N ASP A 20 -17.73 -33.09 2.73
CA ASP A 20 -17.52 -31.72 3.17
C ASP A 20 -16.06 -31.46 3.60
N ASP A 21 -15.42 -32.44 4.25
CA ASP A 21 -14.01 -32.35 4.65
C ASP A 21 -13.08 -32.39 3.42
N ILE A 22 -13.37 -33.23 2.42
CA ILE A 22 -12.64 -33.26 1.13
C ILE A 22 -12.78 -31.93 0.41
N ARG A 23 -14.00 -31.36 0.33
CA ARG A 23 -14.22 -30.06 -0.32
C ARG A 23 -13.42 -28.98 0.37
N LYS A 24 -13.45 -28.92 1.71
CA LYS A 24 -12.67 -27.94 2.49
C LYS A 24 -11.16 -28.10 2.25
N SER A 25 -10.67 -29.35 2.20
CA SER A 25 -9.26 -29.61 1.90
C SER A 25 -8.86 -29.05 0.54
N ILE A 26 -9.68 -29.28 -0.50
CA ILE A 26 -9.44 -28.72 -1.84
C ILE A 26 -9.48 -27.18 -1.82
N GLU A 27 -10.41 -26.57 -1.09
CA GLU A 27 -10.50 -25.12 -0.97
C GLU A 27 -9.26 -24.53 -0.29
N GLU A 28 -8.75 -25.17 0.79
CA GLU A 28 -7.55 -24.71 1.49
C GLU A 28 -6.28 -24.93 0.64
N ASP A 29 -6.17 -26.03 -0.10
CA ASP A 29 -5.09 -26.25 -1.06
C ASP A 29 -5.07 -25.19 -2.16
N ASN A 30 -6.24 -24.87 -2.71
CA ASN A 30 -6.36 -23.79 -3.70
C ASN A 30 -5.95 -22.44 -3.15
N LYS A 31 -6.34 -22.11 -1.90
CA LYS A 31 -5.88 -20.89 -1.23
C LYS A 31 -4.38 -20.90 -1.01
N SER A 32 -3.82 -22.01 -0.55
CA SER A 32 -2.38 -22.16 -0.34
C SER A 32 -1.61 -21.91 -1.64
N ASN A 33 -2.02 -22.55 -2.73
CA ASN A 33 -1.40 -22.37 -4.05
C ASN A 33 -1.53 -20.92 -4.55
N PHE A 34 -2.70 -20.29 -4.37
CA PHE A 34 -2.91 -18.89 -4.72
C PHE A 34 -1.96 -17.96 -3.96
N TYR A 35 -1.79 -18.16 -2.64
CA TYR A 35 -0.89 -17.32 -1.85
C TYR A 35 0.58 -17.59 -2.16
N LYS A 36 0.94 -18.85 -2.45
CA LYS A 36 2.29 -19.22 -2.88
C LYS A 36 2.66 -18.55 -4.20
N GLU A 37 1.81 -18.67 -5.22
CA GLU A 37 2.00 -18.00 -6.50
C GLU A 37 2.10 -16.46 -6.35
N ARG A 38 1.26 -15.91 -5.49
CA ARG A 38 1.28 -14.46 -5.22
C ARG A 38 2.57 -14.02 -4.51
N ALA A 39 3.10 -14.83 -3.60
CA ALA A 39 4.37 -14.58 -2.94
C ALA A 39 5.54 -14.65 -3.94
N GLU A 40 5.59 -15.68 -4.76
CA GLU A 40 6.60 -15.85 -5.83
C GLU A 40 6.55 -14.67 -6.82
N ASN A 41 5.35 -14.25 -7.23
CA ASN A 41 5.17 -13.10 -8.10
C ASN A 41 5.62 -11.79 -7.44
N ALA A 42 5.42 -11.63 -6.13
CA ALA A 42 5.88 -10.46 -5.39
C ALA A 42 7.41 -10.43 -5.28
N GLU A 43 8.06 -11.56 -4.99
CA GLU A 43 9.52 -11.69 -4.93
C GLU A 43 10.18 -11.42 -6.28
N ASN A 44 9.58 -11.94 -7.36
CA ASN A 44 10.08 -11.76 -8.73
C ASN A 44 9.67 -10.41 -9.35
N SER A 45 8.88 -9.61 -8.64
CA SER A 45 8.37 -8.34 -9.17
C SER A 45 9.49 -7.33 -9.35
N LYS A 46 9.63 -6.82 -10.58
CA LYS A 46 10.51 -5.68 -10.91
C LYS A 46 9.86 -4.32 -10.59
N VAL A 47 8.74 -4.33 -9.88
CA VAL A 47 8.03 -3.10 -9.50
C VAL A 47 8.79 -2.41 -8.37
N ILE A 48 9.21 -1.18 -8.61
CA ILE A 48 9.83 -0.34 -7.59
C ILE A 48 8.74 0.47 -6.93
N TYR A 49 8.46 0.20 -5.64
CA TYR A 49 7.48 0.95 -4.87
C TYR A 49 8.06 2.30 -4.41
N SER A 50 7.22 3.31 -4.25
CA SER A 50 7.67 4.65 -3.85
C SER A 50 7.95 4.77 -2.35
N ASP A 51 7.52 3.80 -1.56
CA ASP A 51 7.79 3.66 -0.13
C ASP A 51 8.98 2.75 0.19
N ASP A 52 9.63 2.19 -0.85
CA ASP A 52 10.87 1.43 -0.70
C ASP A 52 12.02 2.41 -0.34
N PRO A 53 12.72 2.22 0.79
CA PRO A 53 13.87 3.05 1.17
C PRO A 53 14.96 3.12 0.09
N GLN A 54 15.06 2.08 -0.75
CA GLN A 54 16.01 2.01 -1.84
C GLN A 54 15.42 2.41 -3.20
N ALA A 55 14.22 2.98 -3.23
CA ALA A 55 13.52 3.32 -4.47
C ALA A 55 14.36 4.18 -5.42
N ILE A 56 15.05 5.19 -4.91
CA ILE A 56 15.88 6.11 -5.71
C ILE A 56 17.06 5.37 -6.34
N ILE A 57 17.74 4.52 -5.58
CA ILE A 57 18.88 3.73 -6.08
C ILE A 57 18.40 2.81 -7.21
N LYS A 58 17.35 2.03 -6.96
CA LYS A 58 16.76 1.11 -7.94
C LYS A 58 16.26 1.83 -9.20
N LEU A 59 15.71 3.03 -9.04
CA LEU A 59 15.27 3.85 -10.17
C LEU A 59 16.45 4.41 -10.98
N LYS A 60 17.55 4.79 -10.35
CA LYS A 60 18.79 5.23 -11.02
C LYS A 60 19.41 4.08 -11.82
N GLU A 61 19.49 2.88 -11.26
CA GLU A 61 19.95 1.68 -11.97
C GLU A 61 19.03 1.33 -13.16
N LYS A 62 17.71 1.46 -12.97
CA LYS A 62 16.75 1.28 -14.06
C LYS A 62 16.94 2.31 -15.15
N LEU A 63 17.19 3.56 -14.79
CA LEU A 63 17.44 4.64 -15.75
C LEU A 63 18.67 4.37 -16.59
N GLU A 64 19.77 3.97 -15.98
CA GLU A 64 21.00 3.61 -16.67
C GLU A 64 20.79 2.47 -17.68
N ARG A 65 20.07 1.41 -17.25
CA ARG A 65 19.69 0.31 -18.17
C ARG A 65 18.88 0.79 -19.37
N LEU A 66 17.90 1.67 -19.14
CA LEU A 66 17.08 2.22 -20.22
C LEU A 66 17.87 3.15 -21.16
N GLU A 67 18.84 3.91 -20.65
CA GLU A 67 19.73 4.74 -21.46
C GLU A 67 20.65 3.90 -22.34
N ASN A 68 21.21 2.82 -21.79
CA ASN A 68 22.02 1.84 -22.53
C ASN A 68 21.18 1.11 -23.60
N GLU A 69 19.97 0.69 -23.27
CA GLU A 69 19.04 0.09 -24.22
C GLU A 69 18.68 1.05 -25.35
N LYS A 70 18.41 2.32 -25.05
CA LYS A 70 18.17 3.36 -26.05
C LYS A 70 19.36 3.57 -26.98
N ALA A 71 20.59 3.52 -26.46
CA ALA A 71 21.81 3.61 -27.26
C ALA A 71 21.94 2.40 -28.19
N SER A 72 21.65 1.19 -27.70
CA SER A 72 21.64 -0.04 -28.52
C SER A 72 20.59 0.00 -29.64
N ILE A 73 19.38 0.50 -29.33
CA ILE A 73 18.33 0.67 -30.36
C ILE A 73 18.78 1.63 -31.46
N LYS A 74 19.42 2.75 -31.06
CA LYS A 74 19.93 3.73 -32.05
C LYS A 74 21.05 3.18 -32.95
N ALA A 75 21.82 2.21 -32.42
CA ALA A 75 22.95 1.61 -33.17
C ALA A 75 22.52 0.53 -34.16
N ARG A 76 21.27 0.07 -34.13
CA ARG A 76 20.68 -0.91 -35.05
C ARG A 76 19.54 -0.29 -35.88
N GLU A 77 19.12 -0.99 -36.90
CA GLU A 77 17.87 -0.66 -37.58
C GLU A 77 16.69 -0.76 -36.63
N HIS A 78 15.91 0.29 -36.53
CA HIS A 78 14.84 0.41 -35.53
C HIS A 78 13.64 1.19 -36.08
N SER A 79 12.48 0.95 -35.48
CA SER A 79 11.29 1.74 -35.74
C SER A 79 11.27 3.03 -34.87
N THR A 80 10.67 4.08 -35.40
CA THR A 80 10.46 5.34 -34.66
C THR A 80 9.68 5.12 -33.36
N TRP A 81 8.80 4.13 -33.35
CA TRP A 81 7.99 3.75 -32.19
C TRP A 81 8.86 3.23 -31.01
N GLU A 82 9.87 2.40 -31.30
CA GLU A 82 10.78 1.88 -30.25
C GLU A 82 11.50 3.02 -29.51
N LEU A 83 12.06 3.97 -30.25
CA LEU A 83 12.73 5.14 -29.70
C LEU A 83 11.80 6.05 -28.92
N THR A 84 10.57 6.22 -29.40
CA THR A 84 9.56 7.05 -28.75
C THR A 84 9.16 6.46 -27.40
N ASN A 85 8.89 5.15 -27.35
CA ASN A 85 8.48 4.45 -26.14
C ASN A 85 9.58 4.45 -25.06
N ILE A 86 10.80 4.07 -25.44
CA ILE A 86 11.90 4.06 -24.46
C ILE A 86 12.20 5.49 -23.99
N GLY A 87 12.12 6.48 -24.89
CA GLY A 87 12.26 7.88 -24.54
C GLY A 87 11.19 8.38 -23.56
N ALA A 88 9.94 7.94 -23.70
CA ALA A 88 8.87 8.24 -22.76
C ALA A 88 9.13 7.62 -21.39
N THR A 89 9.53 6.34 -21.36
CA THR A 89 9.86 5.62 -20.11
C THR A 89 11.02 6.27 -19.37
N ILE A 90 12.06 6.71 -20.07
CA ILE A 90 13.20 7.44 -19.49
C ILE A 90 12.72 8.75 -18.86
N ARG A 91 11.91 9.54 -19.57
CA ARG A 91 11.38 10.81 -19.03
C ARG A 91 10.55 10.61 -17.76
N GLU A 92 9.66 9.61 -17.75
CA GLU A 92 8.85 9.30 -16.57
C GLU A 92 9.71 8.79 -15.40
N THR A 93 10.74 7.97 -15.68
CA THR A 93 11.67 7.51 -14.64
C THR A 93 12.44 8.68 -14.03
N LYS A 94 12.95 9.62 -14.84
CA LYS A 94 13.63 10.85 -14.39
C LYS A 94 12.71 11.72 -13.52
N LYS A 95 11.48 11.97 -13.97
CA LYS A 95 10.49 12.72 -13.19
C LYS A 95 10.17 12.04 -11.84
N ARG A 96 10.14 10.70 -11.83
CA ARG A 96 9.88 9.95 -10.60
C ARG A 96 11.04 10.07 -9.61
N ILE A 97 12.28 9.98 -10.07
CA ILE A 97 13.49 10.20 -9.26
C ILE A 97 13.45 11.60 -8.67
N GLU A 98 13.24 12.63 -9.50
CA GLU A 98 13.17 14.03 -9.05
C GLU A 98 12.10 14.26 -7.97
N ARG A 99 10.92 13.62 -8.11
CA ARG A 99 9.85 13.71 -7.10
C ARG A 99 10.26 13.06 -5.78
N LEU A 100 10.94 11.92 -5.82
CA LEU A 100 11.40 11.23 -4.61
C LEU A 100 12.55 11.98 -3.94
N GLU A 101 13.50 12.50 -4.69
CA GLU A 101 14.60 13.32 -4.16
C GLU A 101 14.07 14.62 -3.53
N LYS A 102 13.08 15.28 -4.14
CA LYS A 102 12.39 16.42 -3.52
C LYS A 102 11.69 16.03 -2.22
N LEU A 103 11.10 14.83 -2.17
CA LEU A 103 10.42 14.34 -0.98
C LEU A 103 11.41 14.01 0.14
N GLU A 104 12.55 13.38 -0.15
CA GLU A 104 13.61 13.12 0.83
C GLU A 104 14.15 14.41 1.46
N ASN A 105 14.28 15.46 0.64
CA ASN A 105 14.75 16.78 1.10
C ASN A 105 13.64 17.59 1.81
N THR A 106 12.40 17.07 1.86
CA THR A 106 11.29 17.76 2.51
C THR A 106 11.25 17.38 3.98
N GLU A 107 11.60 18.29 4.86
CA GLU A 107 11.42 18.11 6.30
C GLU A 107 9.95 18.32 6.67
N PHE A 108 9.37 17.32 7.31
CA PHE A 108 8.07 17.45 7.96
C PHE A 108 8.29 17.82 9.42
N LYS A 109 7.83 19.00 9.81
CA LYS A 109 7.86 19.44 11.21
C LYS A 109 6.68 18.81 11.96
N GLU A 110 6.94 18.36 13.18
CA GLU A 110 5.90 17.89 14.09
C GLU A 110 4.85 18.99 14.27
N ILE A 111 3.57 18.60 14.19
CA ILE A 111 2.44 19.53 14.38
C ILE A 111 1.70 19.07 15.63
N ASN A 112 1.66 19.92 16.65
CA ASN A 112 0.86 19.67 17.83
C ASN A 112 -0.52 20.28 17.65
N PHE A 113 -1.54 19.58 18.08
CA PHE A 113 -2.93 20.06 18.16
C PHE A 113 -3.52 19.63 19.52
N GLU A 114 -4.67 20.18 19.90
CA GLU A 114 -5.25 20.10 21.24
C GLU A 114 -5.29 18.70 21.85
N ASN A 115 -5.62 17.68 21.06
CA ASN A 115 -5.82 16.28 21.49
C ASN A 115 -4.78 15.32 20.92
N GLY A 116 -3.57 15.80 20.59
CA GLY A 116 -2.53 14.93 20.06
C GLY A 116 -1.49 15.64 19.19
N LYS A 117 -0.81 14.85 18.39
CA LYS A 117 0.24 15.35 17.52
C LYS A 117 0.35 14.58 16.21
N VAL A 118 0.95 15.24 15.21
CA VAL A 118 1.30 14.61 13.93
C VAL A 118 2.80 14.53 13.79
N ILE A 119 3.30 13.35 13.51
CA ILE A 119 4.73 13.10 13.33
C ILE A 119 5.01 12.44 11.99
N HIS A 120 6.22 12.60 11.50
CA HIS A 120 6.75 11.78 10.40
C HIS A 120 7.60 10.64 10.98
N ASN A 121 7.06 9.44 10.95
CA ASN A 121 7.83 8.24 11.29
C ASN A 121 8.67 7.86 10.07
N LYS A 122 9.97 8.16 10.14
CA LYS A 122 10.91 7.94 9.04
C LYS A 122 11.23 6.45 8.82
N GLU A 123 11.15 5.62 9.86
CA GLU A 123 11.48 4.19 9.76
C GLU A 123 10.52 3.44 8.83
N ILE A 124 9.23 3.76 8.93
CA ILE A 124 8.17 3.17 8.10
C ILE A 124 7.71 4.10 6.99
N ASN A 125 8.34 5.28 6.84
CA ASN A 125 8.03 6.31 5.85
C ASN A 125 6.54 6.71 5.82
N ARG A 126 5.99 7.07 7.01
CA ARG A 126 4.58 7.44 7.16
C ARG A 126 4.38 8.67 8.02
N ILE A 127 3.37 9.48 7.66
CA ILE A 127 2.82 10.49 8.57
C ILE A 127 1.83 9.77 9.49
N GLN A 128 1.94 10.04 10.79
CA GLN A 128 1.12 9.45 11.84
C GLN A 128 0.45 10.54 12.66
N PHE A 129 -0.88 10.43 12.81
CA PHE A 129 -1.66 11.17 13.80
C PHE A 129 -1.73 10.32 15.06
N LEU A 130 -1.15 10.83 16.13
CA LEU A 130 -1.17 10.28 17.47
C LEU A 130 -2.16 11.10 18.30
N PHE A 131 -3.24 10.47 18.72
CA PHE A 131 -4.25 11.09 19.58
C PHE A 131 -4.05 10.62 21.02
N ASP A 132 -4.23 11.54 21.99
CA ASP A 132 -4.17 11.24 23.40
C ASP A 132 -5.35 10.34 23.83
N ASN A 133 -6.51 10.53 23.20
CA ASN A 133 -7.71 9.75 23.41
C ASN A 133 -8.26 9.23 22.06
N ILE A 134 -9.24 8.33 22.13
CA ILE A 134 -9.91 7.84 20.91
C ILE A 134 -10.65 9.02 20.24
N PRO A 135 -10.30 9.39 19.00
CA PRO A 135 -10.95 10.48 18.29
C PRO A 135 -12.43 10.17 18.05
N ASP A 136 -13.25 11.21 18.03
CA ASP A 136 -14.68 11.13 17.76
C ASP A 136 -14.96 10.56 16.34
N GLU A 137 -16.22 10.21 16.08
CA GLU A 137 -16.60 9.58 14.83
C GLU A 137 -16.34 10.48 13.62
N ASP A 138 -16.56 11.76 13.76
CA ASP A 138 -16.39 12.72 12.67
C ASP A 138 -14.92 12.96 12.34
N THR A 139 -14.07 13.09 13.36
CA THR A 139 -12.60 13.13 13.16
C THR A 139 -12.12 11.85 12.47
N ARG A 140 -12.65 10.69 12.85
CA ARG A 140 -12.32 9.43 12.15
C ARG A 140 -12.81 9.39 10.70
N LYS A 141 -13.96 10.00 10.39
CA LYS A 141 -14.46 10.14 9.01
C LYS A 141 -13.54 11.05 8.19
N ILE A 142 -13.12 12.19 8.74
CA ILE A 142 -12.17 13.12 8.12
C ILE A 142 -10.85 12.40 7.80
N LEU A 143 -10.25 11.73 8.76
CA LEU A 143 -9.02 10.97 8.55
C LEU A 143 -9.15 9.93 7.44
N LYS A 144 -10.26 9.17 7.43
CA LYS A 144 -10.53 8.16 6.40
C LYS A 144 -10.73 8.77 5.01
N SER A 145 -11.47 9.89 4.90
CA SER A 145 -11.69 10.58 3.62
C SER A 145 -10.40 11.07 3.00
N HIS A 146 -9.44 11.49 3.82
CA HIS A 146 -8.10 11.87 3.42
C HIS A 146 -7.11 10.69 3.30
N GLY A 147 -7.61 9.44 3.33
CA GLY A 147 -6.80 8.24 3.06
C GLY A 147 -5.91 7.78 4.21
N PHE A 148 -6.10 8.31 5.42
CA PHE A 148 -5.46 7.77 6.61
C PHE A 148 -6.14 6.47 7.05
N ARG A 149 -5.35 5.50 7.54
CA ARG A 149 -5.81 4.20 8.04
C ARG A 149 -5.27 3.98 9.44
N TRP A 150 -6.11 3.39 10.28
CA TRP A 150 -5.71 3.01 11.64
C TRP A 150 -4.75 1.82 11.62
N SER A 151 -3.63 1.96 12.29
CA SER A 151 -2.69 0.88 12.57
C SER A 151 -2.82 0.45 14.03
N ARG A 152 -3.17 -0.81 14.25
CA ARG A 152 -3.24 -1.38 15.61
C ARG A 152 -1.85 -1.53 16.23
N TYR A 153 -0.85 -1.80 15.41
CA TYR A 153 0.53 -1.97 15.84
C TYR A 153 1.13 -0.64 16.30
N GLU A 154 1.03 0.38 15.45
CA GLU A 154 1.55 1.72 15.73
C GLU A 154 0.65 2.55 16.64
N LYS A 155 -0.58 2.10 16.91
CA LYS A 155 -1.62 2.85 17.64
C LYS A 155 -1.82 4.27 17.11
N ALA A 156 -1.76 4.42 15.79
CA ALA A 156 -1.81 5.69 15.09
C ALA A 156 -2.63 5.61 13.81
N TRP A 157 -3.21 6.74 13.41
CA TRP A 157 -3.75 6.91 12.06
C TRP A 157 -2.61 7.28 11.14
N GLN A 158 -2.37 6.49 10.09
CA GLN A 158 -1.18 6.65 9.27
C GLN A 158 -1.48 6.63 7.77
N ARG A 159 -0.61 7.33 7.02
CA ARG A 159 -0.60 7.37 5.56
C ARG A 159 0.84 7.45 5.07
N VAL A 160 1.14 6.84 3.91
CA VAL A 160 2.47 6.91 3.27
C VAL A 160 2.87 8.37 3.05
N PHE A 161 4.10 8.71 3.44
CA PHE A 161 4.67 10.04 3.29
C PHE A 161 4.81 10.42 1.82
N ASN A 162 4.14 11.49 1.41
CA ASN A 162 4.25 12.10 0.10
C ASN A 162 3.65 13.52 0.14
N LEU A 163 3.85 14.31 -0.90
CA LEU A 163 3.36 15.69 -0.96
C LEU A 163 1.84 15.81 -0.77
N ASN A 164 1.06 14.84 -1.28
CA ASN A 164 -0.39 14.81 -1.08
C ASN A 164 -0.75 14.50 0.38
N CYS A 165 0.04 13.65 1.05
CA CYS A 165 -0.14 13.37 2.47
C CYS A 165 0.13 14.62 3.30
N ILE A 166 1.20 15.36 3.02
CA ILE A 166 1.53 16.62 3.71
C ILE A 166 0.38 17.64 3.56
N ARG A 167 -0.14 17.82 2.33
CA ARG A 167 -1.29 18.71 2.08
C ARG A 167 -2.53 18.29 2.85
N ALA A 168 -2.86 16.98 2.78
CA ALA A 168 -4.00 16.42 3.50
C ALA A 168 -3.86 16.62 5.02
N THR A 169 -2.66 16.41 5.57
CA THR A 169 -2.37 16.64 6.99
C THR A 169 -2.68 18.07 7.41
N ASN A 170 -2.22 19.05 6.62
CA ASN A 170 -2.48 20.46 6.92
C ASN A 170 -3.97 20.83 6.87
N ILE A 171 -4.73 20.20 5.97
CA ILE A 171 -6.19 20.40 5.91
C ILE A 171 -6.85 19.78 7.14
N ILE A 172 -6.54 18.53 7.47
CA ILE A 172 -7.11 17.81 8.61
C ILE A 172 -6.85 18.55 9.92
N VAL A 173 -5.61 19.04 10.14
CA VAL A 173 -5.26 19.79 11.37
C VAL A 173 -6.10 21.06 11.48
N LYS A 174 -6.35 21.79 10.38
CA LYS A 174 -7.23 22.96 10.37
C LYS A 174 -8.67 22.59 10.68
N GLU A 175 -9.22 21.56 10.05
CA GLU A 175 -10.59 21.11 10.28
C GLU A 175 -10.80 20.63 11.74
N ILE A 176 -9.80 19.97 12.33
CA ILE A 176 -9.86 19.57 13.75
C ILE A 176 -9.84 20.81 14.65
N ALA A 177 -8.98 21.80 14.37
CA ALA A 177 -8.89 23.02 15.17
C ALA A 177 -10.15 23.89 15.07
N GLU A 178 -10.81 23.96 13.90
CA GLU A 178 -12.08 24.65 13.72
C GLU A 178 -13.21 23.99 14.54
N LYS A 179 -13.29 22.66 14.49
CA LYS A 179 -14.28 21.91 15.28
C LYS A 179 -14.10 22.00 16.79
N SER A 180 -12.85 22.12 17.26
CA SER A 180 -12.60 22.33 18.70
C SER A 180 -13.17 23.65 19.17
N LYS A 181 -13.06 24.71 18.37
CA LYS A 181 -13.63 26.03 18.68
C LYS A 181 -15.15 26.06 18.70
N GLU A 182 -15.80 25.36 17.75
CA GLU A 182 -17.28 25.25 17.69
C GLU A 182 -17.90 24.48 18.87
N LYS A 183 -17.12 23.69 19.58
CA LYS A 183 -17.57 22.94 20.77
C LYS A 183 -17.42 23.73 22.09
N GLU A 184 -16.64 24.81 22.08
CA GLU A 184 -16.42 25.70 23.23
C GLU A 184 -17.40 26.89 23.25
N GLU A 185 -18.09 27.18 22.15
CA GLU A 185 -19.20 28.13 22.06
C GLU A 185 -20.56 27.45 22.34
#